data_8f01b44ed1c12ccbc2e84b0beb561639
#
_entry.id   8f01b44ed1c12ccbc2e84b0beb561639
#
_cell.length_a   1.000
_cell.length_b   1.000
_cell.length_c   1.000
_cell.angle_alpha   90.00
_cell.angle_beta   90.00
_cell.angle_gamma   90.00
#
_symmetry.space_group_name_H-M   'P 1'
#
loop_
_entity.id
_entity.type
_entity.pdbx_description
1 polymer ?
#
loop_
_entity_poly.entity_id
_entity_poly.type
_entity_poly.pdbx_seq_one_letter_code
_entity_poly.pdbx_strand_id
1 'polypeptide(L)'
;DALARAPGPIDECQAPLVAALCFIDWMAADLSALHWTANQYCRIGEIASGDAGGLALGRYFHGLVYYQRNELALAEATLLPALAAPKAPRLGYRTEVSFVLAAVYQALGQADRARQIIDSVCAHLLRTGDGPALFRAQARQADLALRQGRLDEAREWARNFDPDPIHFGYRFSNVPQLTLARVWIAEGSGEGREQAGRLLQLLEGELAARCNVRFLIEVLALQAMLQQVQGETTAACEVLARAVALAQPGGFIRLFVDLGQELVPPLKRLHLARGSSARHVAHILSAFDDEWLVSAGRQQVGADLTRRELKILKLLAVRLSNVEISEELCISRATVKRHTQNIYRKLRASSRREAVVRARTLNILTDG
;
A
#
# COMPACT_ATOMS: atom_id res chain seq x y z
N ASP A 1 -17.21 11.61 -17.85
CA ASP A 1 -18.57 11.82 -18.38
C ASP A 1 -18.75 11.51 -19.86
N ALA A 2 -17.70 11.33 -20.65
CA ALA A 2 -17.80 10.97 -22.07
C ALA A 2 -18.26 9.51 -22.27
N LEU A 3 -17.83 8.58 -21.40
CA LEU A 3 -18.25 7.17 -21.44
C LEU A 3 -19.67 6.94 -20.89
N ALA A 4 -20.13 7.77 -19.96
CA ALA A 4 -21.50 7.72 -19.45
C ALA A 4 -22.56 8.19 -20.46
N ARG A 5 -22.12 8.83 -21.55
CA ARG A 5 -22.99 9.36 -22.63
C ARG A 5 -22.96 8.54 -23.90
N ALA A 6 -22.15 7.46 -23.99
CA ALA A 6 -22.15 6.60 -25.15
C ALA A 6 -23.38 5.67 -25.14
N PRO A 7 -24.37 5.87 -26.02
CA PRO A 7 -25.59 5.04 -26.06
C PRO A 7 -25.34 3.76 -26.86
N GLY A 8 -24.52 2.86 -26.35
CA GLY A 8 -24.26 1.58 -27.00
C GLY A 8 -23.43 0.63 -26.14
N PRO A 9 -23.44 -0.67 -26.41
CA PRO A 9 -22.54 -1.59 -25.73
C PRO A 9 -21.09 -1.17 -26.05
N ILE A 10 -20.25 -1.10 -25.02
CA ILE A 10 -18.81 -0.88 -25.16
C ILE A 10 -18.24 -2.02 -26.00
N ASP A 11 -17.59 -1.70 -27.13
CA ASP A 11 -17.03 -2.68 -28.08
C ASP A 11 -15.49 -2.79 -27.96
N GLU A 12 -14.91 -3.75 -28.65
CA GLU A 12 -13.46 -3.97 -28.68
C GLU A 12 -12.66 -2.75 -29.18
N CYS A 13 -13.25 -1.93 -30.06
CA CYS A 13 -12.61 -0.74 -30.60
C CYS A 13 -12.36 0.32 -29.54
N GLN A 14 -13.09 0.28 -28.42
CA GLN A 14 -12.97 1.21 -27.32
C GLN A 14 -11.93 0.77 -26.26
N ALA A 15 -11.41 -0.46 -26.33
CA ALA A 15 -10.46 -0.99 -25.37
C ALA A 15 -9.21 -0.10 -25.15
N PRO A 16 -8.54 0.46 -26.17
CA PRO A 16 -7.40 1.34 -25.98
C PRO A 16 -7.76 2.63 -25.23
N LEU A 17 -8.95 3.18 -25.47
CA LEU A 17 -9.44 4.38 -24.79
C LEU A 17 -9.72 4.10 -23.32
N VAL A 18 -10.40 3.01 -23.02
CA VAL A 18 -10.70 2.61 -21.63
C VAL A 18 -9.42 2.30 -20.87
N ALA A 19 -8.43 1.66 -21.51
CA ALA A 19 -7.12 1.44 -20.93
C ALA A 19 -6.42 2.78 -20.60
N ALA A 20 -6.48 3.76 -21.52
CA ALA A 20 -5.91 5.09 -21.27
C ALA A 20 -6.59 5.80 -20.10
N LEU A 21 -7.92 5.67 -19.99
CA LEU A 21 -8.68 6.23 -18.87
C LEU A 21 -8.29 5.60 -17.54
N CYS A 22 -8.03 4.28 -17.47
CA CYS A 22 -7.50 3.66 -16.26
C CYS A 22 -6.18 4.30 -15.80
N PHE A 23 -5.28 4.65 -16.72
CA PHE A 23 -4.04 5.35 -16.37
C PHE A 23 -4.29 6.80 -15.93
N ILE A 24 -5.24 7.49 -16.54
CA ILE A 24 -5.62 8.86 -16.14
C ILE A 24 -6.22 8.83 -14.72
N ASP A 25 -7.16 7.94 -14.44
CA ASP A 25 -7.77 7.78 -13.12
C ASP A 25 -6.72 7.44 -12.05
N TRP A 26 -5.76 6.57 -12.40
CA TRP A 26 -4.62 6.25 -11.54
C TRP A 26 -3.76 7.48 -11.24
N MET A 27 -3.37 8.26 -12.26
CA MET A 27 -2.56 9.48 -12.07
C MET A 27 -3.32 10.56 -11.31
N ALA A 28 -4.63 10.66 -11.50
CA ALA A 28 -5.49 11.57 -10.76
C ALA A 28 -5.70 11.16 -9.28
N ALA A 29 -5.21 10.00 -8.87
CA ALA A 29 -5.46 9.40 -7.57
C ALA A 29 -6.95 9.13 -7.28
N ASP A 30 -7.76 8.89 -8.30
CA ASP A 30 -9.17 8.54 -8.14
C ASP A 30 -9.36 7.02 -8.24
N LEU A 31 -9.20 6.32 -7.10
CA LEU A 31 -9.39 4.87 -7.05
C LEU A 31 -10.85 4.44 -7.30
N SER A 32 -11.82 5.32 -7.12
CA SER A 32 -13.23 5.00 -7.36
C SER A 32 -13.53 5.05 -8.86
N ALA A 33 -13.06 6.08 -9.56
CA ALA A 33 -13.11 6.14 -11.02
C ALA A 33 -12.30 4.98 -11.64
N LEU A 34 -11.08 4.74 -11.17
CA LEU A 34 -10.24 3.63 -11.62
C LEU A 34 -10.94 2.27 -11.48
N HIS A 35 -11.58 2.03 -10.33
CA HIS A 35 -12.33 0.79 -10.11
C HIS A 35 -13.48 0.62 -11.11
N TRP A 36 -14.23 1.70 -11.35
CA TRP A 36 -15.31 1.69 -12.33
C TRP A 36 -14.79 1.47 -13.76
N THR A 37 -13.75 2.20 -14.17
CA THR A 37 -13.16 2.10 -15.51
C THR A 37 -12.53 0.73 -15.74
N ALA A 38 -11.88 0.14 -14.73
CA ALA A 38 -11.34 -1.21 -14.78
C ALA A 38 -12.44 -2.28 -14.94
N ASN A 39 -13.60 -2.08 -14.30
CA ASN A 39 -14.78 -2.95 -14.53
C ASN A 39 -15.23 -2.90 -15.99
N GLN A 40 -15.31 -1.71 -16.60
CA GLN A 40 -15.66 -1.60 -18.03
C GLN A 40 -14.63 -2.33 -18.90
N TYR A 41 -13.33 -2.21 -18.56
CA TYR A 41 -12.26 -2.88 -19.29
C TYR A 41 -12.36 -4.42 -19.20
N CYS A 42 -12.67 -4.96 -18.02
CA CYS A 42 -12.93 -6.40 -17.84
C CYS A 42 -14.11 -6.89 -18.69
N ARG A 43 -15.20 -6.11 -18.73
CA ARG A 43 -16.39 -6.46 -19.55
C ARG A 43 -16.07 -6.50 -21.06
N ILE A 44 -15.23 -5.58 -21.56
CA ILE A 44 -14.75 -5.64 -22.94
C ILE A 44 -14.00 -6.96 -23.18
N GLY A 45 -13.08 -7.32 -22.29
CA GLY A 45 -12.31 -8.57 -22.40
C GLY A 45 -13.15 -9.85 -22.31
N GLU A 46 -14.29 -9.81 -21.62
CA GLU A 46 -15.25 -10.93 -21.56
C GLU A 46 -16.08 -11.07 -22.85
N ILE A 47 -16.49 -9.94 -23.45
CA ILE A 47 -17.31 -9.92 -24.71
C ILE A 47 -16.43 -10.30 -25.90
N ALA A 48 -15.18 -9.82 -25.93
CA ALA A 48 -14.19 -10.18 -26.94
C ALA A 48 -13.73 -11.63 -26.74
N SER A 49 -14.58 -12.59 -27.08
CA SER A 49 -14.39 -14.03 -26.84
C SER A 49 -12.98 -14.53 -27.21
N GLY A 50 -12.03 -14.35 -26.34
CA GLY A 50 -10.64 -14.75 -26.46
C GLY A 50 -9.58 -13.70 -26.11
N ASP A 51 -9.92 -12.45 -25.77
CA ASP A 51 -8.93 -11.46 -25.32
C ASP A 51 -8.63 -11.61 -23.82
N ALA A 52 -7.91 -12.70 -23.50
CA ALA A 52 -7.34 -12.89 -22.16
C ALA A 52 -6.46 -11.68 -21.70
N GLY A 53 -6.00 -10.85 -22.66
CA GLY A 53 -5.19 -9.67 -22.39
C GLY A 53 -5.98 -8.50 -21.81
N GLY A 54 -7.18 -8.23 -22.32
CA GLY A 54 -8.06 -7.19 -21.78
C GLY A 54 -8.50 -7.49 -20.37
N LEU A 55 -8.95 -8.72 -20.12
CA LEU A 55 -9.32 -9.16 -18.78
C LEU A 55 -8.16 -9.09 -17.80
N ALA A 56 -6.94 -9.41 -18.24
CA ALA A 56 -5.75 -9.35 -17.41
C ALA A 56 -5.41 -7.92 -16.98
N LEU A 57 -5.46 -6.94 -17.89
CA LEU A 57 -5.18 -5.53 -17.55
C LEU A 57 -6.24 -4.93 -16.62
N GLY A 58 -7.51 -5.25 -16.82
CA GLY A 58 -8.59 -4.86 -15.90
C GLY A 58 -8.35 -5.40 -14.49
N ARG A 59 -7.98 -6.68 -14.38
CA ARG A 59 -7.61 -7.30 -13.09
C ARG A 59 -6.39 -6.63 -12.44
N TYR A 60 -5.41 -6.21 -13.22
CA TYR A 60 -4.27 -5.45 -12.69
C TYR A 60 -4.72 -4.16 -12.00
N PHE A 61 -5.57 -3.36 -12.66
CA PHE A 61 -6.06 -2.13 -12.05
C PHE A 61 -6.95 -2.38 -10.83
N HIS A 62 -7.78 -3.42 -10.84
CA HIS A 62 -8.51 -3.85 -9.64
C HIS A 62 -7.57 -4.24 -8.51
N GLY A 63 -6.52 -5.01 -8.82
CA GLY A 63 -5.51 -5.37 -7.85
C GLY A 63 -4.81 -4.16 -7.22
N LEU A 64 -4.51 -3.12 -8.04
CA LEU A 64 -3.99 -1.84 -7.54
C LEU A 64 -4.97 -1.13 -6.59
N VAL A 65 -6.25 -1.06 -6.96
CA VAL A 65 -7.29 -0.45 -6.13
C VAL A 65 -7.40 -1.16 -4.79
N TYR A 66 -7.55 -2.49 -4.80
CA TYR A 66 -7.66 -3.29 -3.59
C TYR A 66 -6.40 -3.17 -2.71
N TYR A 67 -5.21 -3.19 -3.33
CA TYR A 67 -3.97 -2.99 -2.60
C TYR A 67 -3.95 -1.64 -1.90
N GLN A 68 -4.20 -0.53 -2.62
CA GLN A 68 -4.15 0.81 -2.05
C GLN A 68 -5.19 1.03 -0.94
N ARG A 69 -6.32 0.35 -0.99
CA ARG A 69 -7.36 0.35 0.06
C ARG A 69 -7.08 -0.61 1.21
N ASN A 70 -5.92 -1.29 1.21
CA ASN A 70 -5.55 -2.32 2.19
C ASN A 70 -6.47 -3.55 2.21
N GLU A 71 -7.12 -3.86 1.08
CA GLU A 71 -7.95 -5.04 0.88
C GLU A 71 -7.09 -6.19 0.33
N LEU A 72 -6.07 -6.60 1.10
CA LEU A 72 -4.95 -7.43 0.64
C LEU A 72 -5.37 -8.81 0.10
N ALA A 73 -6.35 -9.45 0.72
CA ALA A 73 -6.86 -10.76 0.25
C ALA A 73 -7.54 -10.65 -1.12
N LEU A 74 -8.30 -9.57 -1.37
CA LEU A 74 -8.92 -9.31 -2.67
C LEU A 74 -7.86 -8.95 -3.72
N ALA A 75 -6.83 -8.18 -3.34
CA ALA A 75 -5.71 -7.86 -4.21
C ALA A 75 -4.99 -9.13 -4.68
N GLU A 76 -4.64 -10.04 -3.75
CA GLU A 76 -4.00 -11.33 -4.09
C GLU A 76 -4.87 -12.16 -5.02
N ALA A 77 -6.15 -12.37 -4.66
CA ALA A 77 -7.09 -13.19 -5.44
C ALA A 77 -7.31 -12.65 -6.87
N THR A 78 -7.20 -11.33 -7.04
CA THR A 78 -7.38 -10.67 -8.33
C THR A 78 -6.12 -10.68 -9.18
N LEU A 79 -4.94 -10.52 -8.58
CA LEU A 79 -3.66 -10.44 -9.29
C LEU A 79 -3.12 -11.81 -9.73
N LEU A 80 -3.35 -12.88 -8.98
CA LEU A 80 -2.86 -14.21 -9.33
C LEU A 80 -3.37 -14.69 -10.70
N PRO A 81 -4.68 -14.62 -11.03
CA PRO A 81 -5.16 -14.97 -12.36
C PRO A 81 -4.63 -14.03 -13.46
N ALA A 82 -4.40 -12.74 -13.11
CA ALA A 82 -3.82 -11.78 -14.04
C ALA A 82 -2.38 -12.15 -14.42
N LEU A 83 -1.58 -12.59 -13.45
CA LEU A 83 -0.20 -13.05 -13.68
C LEU A 83 -0.15 -14.35 -14.50
N ALA A 84 -1.10 -15.24 -14.32
CA ALA A 84 -1.20 -16.54 -15.01
C ALA A 84 -1.70 -16.45 -16.46
N ALA A 85 -2.24 -15.28 -16.89
CA ALA A 85 -2.84 -15.12 -18.22
C ALA A 85 -1.83 -15.39 -19.35
N PRO A 86 -2.11 -16.35 -20.28
CA PRO A 86 -1.14 -16.78 -21.28
C PRO A 86 -0.88 -15.75 -22.39
N LYS A 87 -1.84 -14.86 -22.64
CA LYS A 87 -1.77 -13.80 -23.65
C LYS A 87 -1.78 -12.42 -22.99
N ALA A 88 -0.81 -12.17 -22.08
CA ALA A 88 -0.70 -10.85 -21.47
C ALA A 88 -0.30 -9.79 -22.53
N PRO A 89 -1.01 -8.65 -22.61
CA PRO A 89 -0.66 -7.62 -23.56
C PRO A 89 0.66 -6.97 -23.18
N ARG A 90 1.65 -7.06 -24.07
CA ARG A 90 2.96 -6.40 -24.03
C ARG A 90 3.91 -6.76 -22.87
N LEU A 91 5.21 -6.68 -23.16
CA LEU A 91 6.34 -7.12 -22.31
C LEU A 91 6.36 -6.54 -20.86
N GLY A 92 5.78 -5.37 -20.59
CA GLY A 92 5.82 -4.74 -19.27
C GLY A 92 4.70 -5.14 -18.29
N TYR A 93 3.61 -5.73 -18.78
CA TYR A 93 2.43 -6.00 -17.96
C TYR A 93 2.69 -7.01 -16.82
N ARG A 94 3.30 -8.16 -17.14
CA ARG A 94 3.60 -9.19 -16.13
C ARG A 94 4.53 -8.67 -15.04
N THR A 95 5.47 -7.80 -15.42
CA THR A 95 6.39 -7.11 -14.51
C THR A 95 5.61 -6.23 -13.53
N GLU A 96 4.68 -5.41 -14.01
CA GLU A 96 3.87 -4.54 -13.16
C GLU A 96 2.94 -5.33 -12.22
N VAL A 97 2.28 -6.38 -12.70
CA VAL A 97 1.47 -7.29 -11.86
C VAL A 97 2.34 -7.92 -10.76
N SER A 98 3.55 -8.37 -11.12
CA SER A 98 4.50 -8.97 -10.18
C SER A 98 4.93 -7.98 -9.09
N PHE A 99 5.13 -6.71 -9.43
CA PHE A 99 5.49 -5.67 -8.47
C PHE A 99 4.37 -5.44 -7.45
N VAL A 100 3.12 -5.35 -7.91
CA VAL A 100 1.98 -5.17 -7.00
C VAL A 100 1.78 -6.41 -6.13
N LEU A 101 1.90 -7.61 -6.72
CA LEU A 101 1.78 -8.87 -5.97
C LEU A 101 2.88 -9.03 -4.92
N ALA A 102 4.12 -8.64 -5.22
CA ALA A 102 5.21 -8.62 -4.24
C ALA A 102 4.91 -7.66 -3.09
N ALA A 103 4.35 -6.47 -3.40
CA ALA A 103 3.93 -5.52 -2.37
C ALA A 103 2.78 -6.06 -1.50
N VAL A 104 1.82 -6.79 -2.09
CA VAL A 104 0.76 -7.50 -1.36
C VAL A 104 1.36 -8.55 -0.42
N TYR A 105 2.29 -9.38 -0.90
CA TYR A 105 2.94 -10.39 -0.05
C TYR A 105 3.77 -9.77 1.06
N GLN A 106 4.46 -8.66 0.79
CA GLN A 106 5.16 -7.92 1.83
C GLN A 106 4.18 -7.43 2.91
N ALA A 107 3.06 -6.85 2.52
CA ALA A 107 2.03 -6.37 3.45
C ALA A 107 1.34 -7.50 4.24
N LEU A 108 1.19 -8.69 3.63
CA LEU A 108 0.73 -9.92 4.29
C LEU A 108 1.81 -10.55 5.18
N GLY A 109 3.00 -9.94 5.28
CA GLY A 109 4.13 -10.46 6.05
C GLY A 109 4.83 -11.66 5.41
N GLN A 110 4.58 -11.99 4.15
CA GLN A 110 5.22 -13.07 3.40
C GLN A 110 6.48 -12.56 2.69
N ALA A 111 7.45 -12.04 3.48
CA ALA A 111 8.63 -11.33 3.00
C ALA A 111 9.46 -12.13 1.98
N ASP A 112 9.62 -13.45 2.21
CA ASP A 112 10.40 -14.32 1.31
C ASP A 112 9.71 -14.49 -0.05
N ARG A 113 8.39 -14.65 -0.08
CA ARG A 113 7.62 -14.70 -1.34
C ARG A 113 7.70 -13.38 -2.10
N ALA A 114 7.61 -12.24 -1.40
CA ALA A 114 7.77 -10.93 -2.01
C ALA A 114 9.16 -10.81 -2.67
N ARG A 115 10.22 -11.22 -1.97
CA ARG A 115 11.61 -11.22 -2.48
C ARG A 115 11.73 -12.11 -3.72
N GLN A 116 11.28 -13.37 -3.63
CA GLN A 116 11.39 -14.34 -4.74
C GLN A 116 10.75 -13.83 -6.03
N ILE A 117 9.60 -13.14 -5.94
CA ILE A 117 8.94 -12.55 -7.11
C ILE A 117 9.81 -11.46 -7.73
N ILE A 118 10.32 -10.52 -6.94
CA ILE A 118 11.14 -9.41 -7.46
C ILE A 118 12.45 -9.95 -8.06
N ASP A 119 13.12 -10.87 -7.39
CA ASP A 119 14.37 -11.48 -7.86
C ASP A 119 14.16 -12.24 -9.18
N SER A 120 13.05 -12.97 -9.30
CA SER A 120 12.66 -13.65 -10.55
C SER A 120 12.41 -12.66 -11.70
N VAL A 121 11.76 -11.52 -11.42
CA VAL A 121 11.57 -10.45 -12.40
C VAL A 121 12.89 -9.85 -12.84
N CYS A 122 13.78 -9.50 -11.92
CA CYS A 122 15.10 -8.96 -12.22
C CYS A 122 15.93 -9.94 -13.08
N ALA A 123 15.96 -11.23 -12.71
CA ALA A 123 16.65 -12.27 -13.47
C ALA A 123 16.08 -12.44 -14.88
N HIS A 124 14.76 -12.34 -15.05
CA HIS A 124 14.13 -12.40 -16.36
C HIS A 124 14.51 -11.19 -17.23
N LEU A 125 14.45 -9.98 -16.67
CA LEU A 125 14.74 -8.74 -17.41
C LEU A 125 16.21 -8.63 -17.79
N LEU A 126 17.13 -9.14 -16.95
CA LEU A 126 18.55 -9.28 -17.29
C LEU A 126 18.75 -10.19 -18.52
N ARG A 127 18.06 -11.33 -18.57
CA ARG A 127 18.18 -12.27 -19.71
C ARG A 127 17.59 -11.74 -21.01
N THR A 128 16.53 -10.93 -20.91
CA THR A 128 15.84 -10.38 -22.09
C THR A 128 16.44 -9.06 -22.59
N GLY A 129 17.34 -8.44 -21.80
CA GLY A 129 17.99 -7.19 -22.14
C GLY A 129 17.06 -5.96 -22.07
N ASP A 130 15.92 -6.04 -21.35
CA ASP A 130 15.01 -4.88 -21.15
C ASP A 130 15.57 -3.95 -20.06
N GLY A 131 16.54 -3.13 -20.43
CA GLY A 131 17.19 -2.18 -19.52
C GLY A 131 16.25 -1.24 -18.77
N PRO A 132 15.32 -0.56 -19.45
CA PRO A 132 14.36 0.32 -18.76
C PRO A 132 13.46 -0.38 -17.75
N ALA A 133 13.01 -1.59 -18.04
CA ALA A 133 12.22 -2.38 -17.07
C ALA A 133 13.09 -2.89 -15.92
N LEU A 134 14.34 -3.31 -16.21
CA LEU A 134 15.29 -3.74 -15.18
C LEU A 134 15.63 -2.63 -14.20
N PHE A 135 15.83 -1.41 -14.68
CA PHE A 135 16.07 -0.23 -13.86
C PHE A 135 14.96 0.00 -12.83
N ARG A 136 13.69 -0.12 -13.26
CA ARG A 136 12.54 -0.03 -12.34
C ARG A 136 12.46 -1.23 -11.39
N ALA A 137 12.77 -2.42 -11.86
CA ALA A 137 12.77 -3.63 -11.04
C ALA A 137 13.80 -3.55 -9.92
N GLN A 138 14.99 -3.05 -10.20
CA GLN A 138 16.04 -2.83 -9.20
C GLN A 138 15.64 -1.78 -8.16
N ALA A 139 14.97 -0.71 -8.57
CA ALA A 139 14.41 0.25 -7.61
C ALA A 139 13.34 -0.39 -6.70
N ARG A 140 12.49 -1.28 -7.24
CA ARG A 140 11.54 -2.05 -6.44
C ARG A 140 12.23 -3.04 -5.49
N GLN A 141 13.34 -3.65 -5.92
CA GLN A 141 14.15 -4.52 -5.08
C GLN A 141 14.74 -3.75 -3.89
N ALA A 142 15.27 -2.54 -4.14
CA ALA A 142 15.79 -1.65 -3.10
C ALA A 142 14.69 -1.17 -2.14
N ASP A 143 13.50 -0.79 -2.65
CA ASP A 143 12.35 -0.43 -1.82
C ASP A 143 11.91 -1.59 -0.92
N LEU A 144 11.83 -2.80 -1.48
CA LEU A 144 11.51 -4.01 -0.71
C LEU A 144 12.59 -4.32 0.35
N ALA A 145 13.86 -4.11 0.03
CA ALA A 145 14.97 -4.28 0.97
C ALA A 145 14.84 -3.32 2.16
N LEU A 146 14.51 -2.04 1.92
CA LEU A 146 14.22 -1.07 2.98
C LEU A 146 13.08 -1.54 3.88
N ARG A 147 11.96 -1.96 3.30
CA ARG A 147 10.78 -2.43 4.04
C ARG A 147 11.05 -3.70 4.87
N GLN A 148 12.08 -4.46 4.50
CA GLN A 148 12.54 -5.65 5.20
C GLN A 148 13.71 -5.39 6.16
N GLY A 149 14.12 -4.13 6.35
CA GLY A 149 15.22 -3.74 7.24
C GLY A 149 16.62 -4.02 6.68
N ARG A 150 16.75 -4.35 5.39
CA ARG A 150 18.02 -4.66 4.71
C ARG A 150 18.61 -3.39 4.07
N LEU A 151 18.94 -2.43 4.94
CA LEU A 151 19.37 -1.09 4.51
C LEU A 151 20.64 -1.13 3.64
N ASP A 152 21.58 -2.05 3.89
CA ASP A 152 22.84 -2.10 3.14
C ASP A 152 22.63 -2.47 1.66
N GLU A 153 21.69 -3.37 1.35
CA GLU A 153 21.32 -3.70 -0.04
C GLU A 153 20.70 -2.46 -0.75
N ALA A 154 19.85 -1.72 -0.06
CA ALA A 154 19.26 -0.51 -0.61
C ALA A 154 20.29 0.61 -0.83
N ARG A 155 21.29 0.74 0.07
CA ARG A 155 22.41 1.68 -0.07
C ARG A 155 23.30 1.33 -1.26
N GLU A 156 23.60 0.05 -1.47
CA GLU A 156 24.39 -0.39 -2.60
C GLU A 156 23.72 -0.01 -3.92
N TRP A 157 22.40 -0.24 -4.01
CA TRP A 157 21.61 0.21 -5.17
C TRP A 157 21.69 1.72 -5.33
N ALA A 158 21.48 2.51 -4.26
CA ALA A 158 21.44 3.97 -4.32
C ALA A 158 22.77 4.59 -4.79
N ARG A 159 23.94 3.99 -4.42
CA ARG A 159 25.25 4.46 -4.87
C ARG A 159 25.47 4.31 -6.38
N ASN A 160 24.80 3.33 -6.99
CA ASN A 160 24.90 3.02 -8.41
C ASN A 160 23.75 3.61 -9.24
N PHE A 161 22.83 4.30 -8.59
CA PHE A 161 21.66 4.88 -9.24
C PHE A 161 21.95 6.30 -9.70
N ASP A 162 21.74 6.58 -11.00
CA ASP A 162 21.77 7.92 -11.56
C ASP A 162 20.36 8.52 -11.54
N PRO A 163 20.10 9.59 -10.77
CA PRO A 163 18.79 10.21 -10.72
C PRO A 163 18.42 11.00 -11.98
N ASP A 164 19.38 11.32 -12.87
CA ASP A 164 19.18 12.06 -14.10
C ASP A 164 19.34 11.16 -15.34
N PRO A 165 18.51 11.34 -16.38
CA PRO A 165 17.31 12.19 -16.44
C PRO A 165 16.12 11.57 -15.71
N ILE A 166 15.26 12.40 -15.13
CA ILE A 166 14.01 11.95 -14.53
C ILE A 166 13.06 11.48 -15.63
N HIS A 167 13.03 10.18 -15.88
CA HIS A 167 12.09 9.59 -16.82
C HIS A 167 10.75 9.32 -16.13
N PHE A 168 9.83 10.27 -16.21
CA PHE A 168 8.46 10.05 -15.82
C PHE A 168 7.74 9.12 -16.81
N GLY A 169 7.93 7.83 -16.67
CA GLY A 169 7.08 6.84 -17.32
C GLY A 169 5.71 6.82 -16.65
N TYR A 170 4.82 7.67 -17.07
CA TYR A 170 3.48 7.93 -16.48
C TYR A 170 2.61 6.70 -16.28
N ARG A 171 2.98 5.57 -16.82
CA ARG A 171 2.20 4.32 -16.85
C ARG A 171 2.57 3.34 -15.76
N PHE A 172 3.55 3.67 -14.91
CA PHE A 172 4.14 2.68 -14.02
C PHE A 172 3.74 2.92 -12.55
N SER A 173 3.79 1.85 -11.79
CA SER A 173 3.47 1.86 -10.36
C SER A 173 4.60 2.43 -9.49
N ASN A 174 5.71 2.88 -10.09
CA ASN A 174 6.91 3.28 -9.35
C ASN A 174 7.70 4.39 -10.10
N VAL A 175 8.24 5.30 -9.30
CA VAL A 175 9.23 6.32 -9.69
C VAL A 175 10.51 6.02 -8.91
N PRO A 176 11.59 5.53 -9.56
CA PRO A 176 12.83 5.12 -8.87
C PRO A 176 13.46 6.22 -8.01
N GLN A 177 13.32 7.49 -8.38
CA GLN A 177 13.80 8.64 -7.61
C GLN A 177 13.13 8.73 -6.22
N LEU A 178 11.87 8.28 -6.06
CA LEU A 178 11.21 8.22 -4.75
C LEU A 178 11.85 7.15 -3.86
N THR A 179 12.23 6.02 -4.44
CA THR A 179 12.99 5.00 -3.72
C THR A 179 14.36 5.55 -3.30
N LEU A 180 15.06 6.30 -4.16
CA LEU A 180 16.34 6.93 -3.82
C LEU A 180 16.20 7.91 -2.65
N ALA A 181 15.23 8.82 -2.71
CA ALA A 181 14.96 9.75 -1.61
C ALA A 181 14.69 9.00 -0.29
N ARG A 182 13.93 7.91 -0.36
CA ARG A 182 13.61 7.06 0.78
C ARG A 182 14.86 6.38 1.36
N VAL A 183 15.79 5.90 0.53
CA VAL A 183 17.07 5.35 0.98
C VAL A 183 17.89 6.41 1.71
N TRP A 184 18.04 7.61 1.15
CA TRP A 184 18.77 8.72 1.77
C TRP A 184 18.16 9.16 3.12
N ILE A 185 16.84 9.17 3.23
CA ILE A 185 16.16 9.46 4.52
C ILE A 185 16.46 8.36 5.54
N ALA A 186 16.38 7.08 5.13
CA ALA A 186 16.63 5.94 6.00
C ALA A 186 18.11 5.80 6.41
N GLU A 187 19.05 6.25 5.58
CA GLU A 187 20.46 6.31 5.88
C GLU A 187 20.78 7.28 7.02
N GLY A 188 20.03 8.37 7.10
CA GLY A 188 20.07 9.31 8.23
C GLY A 188 21.27 10.24 8.25
N SER A 189 22.15 10.25 7.22
CA SER A 189 23.26 11.19 7.10
C SER A 189 22.74 12.61 6.82
N GLY A 190 23.49 13.64 7.27
CA GLY A 190 23.13 15.04 7.01
C GLY A 190 23.06 15.34 5.50
N GLU A 191 24.07 14.88 4.76
CA GLU A 191 24.14 15.02 3.31
C GLU A 191 22.97 14.31 2.59
N GLY A 192 22.67 13.05 2.99
CA GLY A 192 21.55 12.30 2.40
C GLY A 192 20.21 12.96 2.63
N ARG A 193 19.98 13.54 3.81
CA ARG A 193 18.75 14.30 4.10
C ARG A 193 18.62 15.55 3.23
N GLU A 194 19.71 16.25 3.01
CA GLU A 194 19.73 17.45 2.15
C GLU A 194 19.48 17.07 0.68
N GLN A 195 20.12 16.00 0.20
CA GLN A 195 19.91 15.47 -1.15
C GLN A 195 18.46 15.02 -1.34
N ALA A 196 17.89 14.30 -0.37
CA ALA A 196 16.49 13.88 -0.38
C ALA A 196 15.55 15.08 -0.46
N GLY A 197 15.80 16.14 0.35
CA GLY A 197 15.01 17.36 0.33
C GLY A 197 15.00 18.05 -1.03
N ARG A 198 16.18 18.22 -1.65
CA ARG A 198 16.30 18.81 -2.99
C ARG A 198 15.58 17.98 -4.06
N LEU A 199 15.77 16.67 -4.04
CA LEU A 199 15.11 15.76 -4.99
C LEU A 199 13.58 15.77 -4.84
N LEU A 200 13.08 15.71 -3.61
CA LEU A 200 11.63 15.74 -3.35
C LEU A 200 11.00 17.08 -3.76
N GLN A 201 11.68 18.20 -3.57
CA GLN A 201 11.21 19.52 -4.01
C GLN A 201 11.13 19.61 -5.54
N LEU A 202 12.14 19.09 -6.25
CA LEU A 202 12.13 19.02 -7.71
C LEU A 202 10.97 18.14 -8.20
N LEU A 203 10.79 16.96 -7.61
CA LEU A 203 9.71 16.03 -7.96
C LEU A 203 8.32 16.62 -7.69
N GLU A 204 8.14 17.38 -6.59
CA GLU A 204 6.87 18.06 -6.29
C GLU A 204 6.47 19.00 -7.42
N GLY A 205 7.40 19.88 -7.88
CA GLY A 205 7.16 20.80 -8.98
C GLY A 205 6.81 20.09 -10.29
N GLU A 206 7.60 19.09 -10.66
CA GLU A 206 7.41 18.33 -11.89
C GLU A 206 6.10 17.53 -11.91
N LEU A 207 5.72 16.88 -10.81
CA LEU A 207 4.50 16.09 -10.72
C LEU A 207 3.26 16.97 -10.65
N ALA A 208 3.34 18.12 -9.96
CA ALA A 208 2.26 19.10 -9.94
C ALA A 208 1.99 19.69 -11.34
N ALA A 209 3.04 20.06 -12.07
CA ALA A 209 2.93 20.56 -13.44
C ALA A 209 2.29 19.55 -14.42
N ARG A 210 2.44 18.25 -14.13
CA ARG A 210 1.89 17.15 -14.93
C ARG A 210 0.56 16.60 -14.41
N CYS A 211 -0.01 17.20 -13.38
CA CYS A 211 -1.24 16.74 -12.71
C CYS A 211 -1.17 15.28 -12.25
N ASN A 212 0.03 14.77 -11.91
CA ASN A 212 0.19 13.42 -11.40
C ASN A 212 0.03 13.40 -9.87
N VAL A 213 -1.23 13.44 -9.44
CA VAL A 213 -1.62 13.51 -8.01
C VAL A 213 -1.17 12.26 -7.24
N ARG A 214 -1.21 11.08 -7.88
CA ARG A 214 -0.81 9.82 -7.23
C ARG A 214 0.62 9.86 -6.70
N PHE A 215 1.58 10.32 -7.50
CA PHE A 215 2.97 10.41 -7.05
C PHE A 215 3.23 11.68 -6.23
N LEU A 216 2.46 12.74 -6.45
CA LEU A 216 2.52 13.93 -5.61
C LEU A 216 2.18 13.61 -4.15
N ILE A 217 1.17 12.77 -3.88
CA ILE A 217 0.86 12.29 -2.53
C ILE A 217 2.07 11.60 -1.89
N GLU A 218 2.78 10.76 -2.65
CA GLU A 218 3.95 10.03 -2.14
C GLU A 218 5.12 10.97 -1.86
N VAL A 219 5.37 11.95 -2.73
CA VAL A 219 6.37 13.01 -2.48
C VAL A 219 6.07 13.75 -1.19
N LEU A 220 4.83 14.24 -1.01
CA LEU A 220 4.43 14.98 0.20
C LEU A 220 4.56 14.10 1.46
N ALA A 221 4.22 12.83 1.38
CA ALA A 221 4.38 11.91 2.51
C ALA A 221 5.88 11.69 2.84
N LEU A 222 6.77 11.60 1.85
CA LEU A 222 8.21 11.50 2.05
C LEU A 222 8.81 12.81 2.59
N GLN A 223 8.34 13.97 2.15
CA GLN A 223 8.73 15.27 2.73
C GLN A 223 8.34 15.34 4.22
N ALA A 224 7.11 14.93 4.56
CA ALA A 224 6.68 14.87 5.95
C ALA A 224 7.53 13.90 6.79
N MET A 225 7.91 12.75 6.22
CA MET A 225 8.82 11.80 6.86
C MET A 225 10.21 12.42 7.08
N LEU A 226 10.77 13.11 6.09
CA LEU A 226 12.04 13.81 6.20
C LEU A 226 12.00 14.86 7.31
N GLN A 227 10.99 15.72 7.34
CA GLN A 227 10.80 16.74 8.38
C GLN A 227 10.63 16.11 9.77
N GLN A 228 9.90 14.99 9.85
CA GLN A 228 9.71 14.26 11.11
C GLN A 228 11.04 13.74 11.67
N VAL A 229 11.93 13.16 10.83
CA VAL A 229 13.25 12.67 11.27
C VAL A 229 14.23 13.80 11.55
N GLN A 230 13.98 15.03 11.06
CA GLN A 230 14.71 16.25 11.38
C GLN A 230 14.20 16.92 12.67
N GLY A 231 13.11 16.42 13.26
CA GLY A 231 12.49 16.99 14.46
C GLY A 231 11.51 18.14 14.17
N GLU A 232 11.27 18.48 12.92
CA GLU A 232 10.39 19.57 12.46
C GLU A 232 8.93 19.13 12.46
N THR A 233 8.41 18.72 13.60
CA THR A 233 7.14 18.02 13.70
C THR A 233 5.93 18.85 13.24
N THR A 234 5.95 20.18 13.39
CA THR A 234 4.85 21.05 12.94
C THR A 234 4.79 21.07 11.41
N ALA A 235 5.92 21.32 10.75
CA ALA A 235 6.05 21.29 9.30
C ALA A 235 5.66 19.90 8.74
N ALA A 236 6.12 18.82 9.37
CA ALA A 236 5.75 17.45 9.02
C ALA A 236 4.23 17.24 9.05
N CYS A 237 3.52 17.76 10.06
CA CYS A 237 2.06 17.68 10.15
C CYS A 237 1.37 18.47 9.02
N GLU A 238 1.85 19.68 8.69
CA GLU A 238 1.26 20.52 7.64
C GLU A 238 1.37 19.86 6.26
N VAL A 239 2.57 19.36 5.93
CA VAL A 239 2.80 18.69 4.64
C VAL A 239 2.02 17.37 4.58
N LEU A 240 2.00 16.59 5.67
CA LEU A 240 1.24 15.35 5.71
C LEU A 240 -0.27 15.58 5.61
N ALA A 241 -0.79 16.68 6.16
CA ALA A 241 -2.20 17.04 6.01
C ALA A 241 -2.57 17.27 4.53
N ARG A 242 -1.69 17.91 3.75
CA ARG A 242 -1.85 18.06 2.29
C ARG A 242 -1.89 16.69 1.59
N ALA A 243 -0.92 15.81 1.92
CA ALA A 243 -0.87 14.46 1.36
C ALA A 243 -2.16 13.67 1.64
N VAL A 244 -2.63 13.70 2.90
CA VAL A 244 -3.85 13.00 3.33
C VAL A 244 -5.09 13.58 2.66
N ALA A 245 -5.19 14.91 2.51
CA ALA A 245 -6.31 15.55 1.84
C ALA A 245 -6.43 15.13 0.36
N LEU A 246 -5.30 15.01 -0.35
CA LEU A 246 -5.25 14.51 -1.73
C LEU A 246 -5.57 13.00 -1.82
N ALA A 247 -5.16 12.21 -0.84
CA ALA A 247 -5.35 10.76 -0.80
C ALA A 247 -6.77 10.32 -0.40
N GLN A 248 -7.46 11.14 0.40
CA GLN A 248 -8.75 10.83 1.01
C GLN A 248 -9.85 10.50 -0.01
N PRO A 249 -10.06 11.27 -1.11
CA PRO A 249 -11.12 10.97 -2.08
C PRO A 249 -10.97 9.58 -2.71
N GLY A 250 -9.74 9.15 -2.99
CA GLY A 250 -9.43 7.81 -3.52
C GLY A 250 -9.48 6.70 -2.45
N GLY A 251 -9.33 7.05 -1.18
CA GLY A 251 -9.25 6.07 -0.10
C GLY A 251 -7.88 5.38 0.01
N PHE A 252 -6.79 6.08 -0.33
CA PHE A 252 -5.43 5.53 -0.25
C PHE A 252 -5.01 5.27 1.19
N ILE A 253 -4.62 4.04 1.49
CA ILE A 253 -4.14 3.60 2.81
C ILE A 253 -2.69 3.10 2.69
N ARG A 254 -2.45 2.14 1.78
CA ARG A 254 -1.15 1.47 1.67
C ARG A 254 0.00 2.42 1.34
N LEU A 255 -0.26 3.46 0.58
CA LEU A 255 0.74 4.48 0.26
C LEU A 255 1.45 5.01 1.53
N PHE A 256 0.71 5.28 2.60
CA PHE A 256 1.27 5.78 3.87
C PHE A 256 1.88 4.66 4.70
N VAL A 257 1.23 3.52 4.79
CA VAL A 257 1.69 2.38 5.60
C VAL A 257 3.00 1.83 5.07
N ASP A 258 3.16 1.75 3.75
CA ASP A 258 4.36 1.25 3.07
C ASP A 258 5.59 2.14 3.29
N LEU A 259 5.41 3.41 3.63
CA LEU A 259 6.51 4.32 3.91
C LEU A 259 7.15 4.10 5.29
N GLY A 260 6.41 3.56 6.26
CA GLY A 260 6.98 3.14 7.54
C GLY A 260 6.46 3.90 8.75
N GLN A 261 6.97 3.50 9.91
CA GLN A 261 6.49 3.93 11.24
C GLN A 261 6.77 5.42 11.53
N GLU A 262 7.66 6.05 10.80
CA GLU A 262 8.03 7.46 10.94
C GLU A 262 6.85 8.40 10.70
N LEU A 263 5.85 7.95 9.92
CA LEU A 263 4.61 8.71 9.67
C LEU A 263 3.59 8.59 10.80
N VAL A 264 3.72 7.62 11.71
CA VAL A 264 2.74 7.39 12.78
C VAL A 264 2.62 8.58 13.76
N PRO A 265 3.71 9.21 14.24
CA PRO A 265 3.59 10.36 15.14
C PRO A 265 2.83 11.55 14.52
N PRO A 266 3.16 12.04 13.31
CA PRO A 266 2.40 13.14 12.71
C PRO A 266 0.97 12.72 12.34
N LEU A 267 0.70 11.48 11.90
CA LEU A 267 -0.67 10.99 11.68
C LEU A 267 -1.52 11.01 12.96
N LYS A 268 -0.96 10.60 14.10
CA LYS A 268 -1.65 10.67 15.39
C LYS A 268 -2.02 12.10 15.77
N ARG A 269 -1.13 13.08 15.52
CA ARG A 269 -1.43 14.50 15.75
C ARG A 269 -2.56 15.01 14.85
N LEU A 270 -2.53 14.66 13.55
CA LEU A 270 -3.60 15.01 12.62
C LEU A 270 -4.95 14.39 13.04
N HIS A 271 -4.93 13.16 13.53
CA HIS A 271 -6.16 12.52 14.04
C HIS A 271 -6.73 13.27 15.25
N LEU A 272 -5.88 13.66 16.20
CA LEU A 272 -6.28 14.40 17.40
C LEU A 272 -6.81 15.82 17.08
N ALA A 273 -6.32 16.45 16.02
CA ALA A 273 -6.80 17.75 15.56
C ALA A 273 -8.25 17.72 15.03
N ARG A 274 -8.85 16.54 14.85
CA ARG A 274 -10.25 16.34 14.43
C ARG A 274 -10.66 17.10 13.17
N GLY A 275 -9.75 17.31 12.23
CA GLY A 275 -10.01 17.90 10.93
C GLY A 275 -10.91 17.04 10.04
N SER A 276 -11.25 17.54 8.86
CA SER A 276 -12.10 16.85 7.85
C SER A 276 -11.60 15.45 7.46
N SER A 277 -10.29 15.23 7.54
CA SER A 277 -9.64 13.95 7.21
C SER A 277 -9.49 12.99 8.38
N ALA A 278 -9.96 13.31 9.59
CA ALA A 278 -9.72 12.52 10.80
C ALA A 278 -10.16 11.04 10.68
N ARG A 279 -11.28 10.78 9.99
CA ARG A 279 -11.75 9.41 9.73
C ARG A 279 -10.78 8.64 8.83
N HIS A 280 -10.30 9.27 7.77
CA HIS A 280 -9.34 8.65 6.85
C HIS A 280 -8.01 8.38 7.54
N VAL A 281 -7.50 9.34 8.33
CA VAL A 281 -6.31 9.16 9.17
C VAL A 281 -6.47 7.99 10.15
N ALA A 282 -7.66 7.82 10.76
CA ALA A 282 -7.94 6.67 11.62
C ALA A 282 -7.84 5.33 10.87
N HIS A 283 -8.31 5.26 9.62
CA HIS A 283 -8.17 4.06 8.78
C HIS A 283 -6.71 3.77 8.45
N ILE A 284 -5.91 4.81 8.11
CA ILE A 284 -4.46 4.66 7.89
C ILE A 284 -3.77 4.14 9.15
N LEU A 285 -4.04 4.73 10.31
CA LEU A 285 -3.44 4.30 11.59
C LEU A 285 -3.82 2.86 11.97
N SER A 286 -5.08 2.45 11.69
CA SER A 286 -5.50 1.06 11.91
C SER A 286 -4.71 0.07 11.04
N ALA A 287 -4.40 0.44 9.81
CA ALA A 287 -3.62 -0.40 8.90
C ALA A 287 -2.14 -0.53 9.34
N PHE A 288 -1.55 0.51 9.94
CA PHE A 288 -0.24 0.41 10.58
C PHE A 288 -0.25 -0.59 11.76
N ASP A 289 -1.29 -0.56 12.59
CA ASP A 289 -1.43 -1.52 13.68
C ASP A 289 -1.50 -2.96 13.13
N ASP A 290 -2.27 -3.19 12.08
CA ASP A 290 -2.41 -4.51 11.45
C ASP A 290 -1.06 -5.01 10.86
N GLU A 291 -0.29 -4.17 10.17
CA GLU A 291 1.01 -4.55 9.60
C GLU A 291 2.08 -4.83 10.68
N TRP A 292 2.10 -4.01 11.74
CA TRP A 292 3.01 -4.26 12.87
C TRP A 292 2.75 -5.62 13.50
N LEU A 293 1.47 -6.03 13.58
CA LEU A 293 1.04 -7.32 14.12
C LEU A 293 1.48 -8.51 13.27
N VAL A 294 1.45 -8.36 11.95
CA VAL A 294 1.95 -9.37 11.01
C VAL A 294 3.46 -9.54 11.16
N SER A 295 4.20 -8.45 11.35
CA SER A 295 5.67 -8.50 11.50
C SER A 295 6.10 -9.01 12.89
N ALA A 296 5.42 -8.62 13.97
CA ALA A 296 5.72 -9.04 15.33
C ALA A 296 5.35 -10.51 15.60
N GLY A 297 4.31 -11.03 14.96
CA GLY A 297 3.89 -12.45 15.07
C GLY A 297 4.93 -13.45 14.58
N ARG A 298 5.96 -12.99 13.83
CA ARG A 298 7.07 -13.85 13.40
C ARG A 298 8.18 -14.00 14.44
N GLN A 299 8.30 -13.11 15.42
CA GLN A 299 9.34 -13.17 16.45
C GLN A 299 8.96 -13.93 17.71
N GLN A 300 7.69 -14.30 17.88
CA GLN A 300 7.24 -15.06 19.04
C GLN A 300 6.43 -16.30 18.63
N VAL A 301 7.08 -17.45 18.58
CA VAL A 301 6.44 -18.76 18.66
C VAL A 301 5.81 -18.86 20.04
N GLY A 302 4.51 -18.58 20.16
CA GLY A 302 3.79 -18.80 21.41
C GLY A 302 2.53 -17.96 21.72
N ALA A 303 2.22 -16.89 20.98
CA ALA A 303 0.98 -16.14 21.24
C ALA A 303 0.33 -15.62 19.96
N ASP A 304 -0.72 -16.28 19.52
CA ASP A 304 -1.45 -16.03 18.27
C ASP A 304 -2.32 -14.74 18.25
N LEU A 305 -2.30 -13.90 19.28
CA LEU A 305 -3.17 -12.72 19.36
C LEU A 305 -2.46 -11.45 18.91
N THR A 306 -3.11 -10.71 18.03
CA THR A 306 -2.66 -9.40 17.57
C THR A 306 -2.78 -8.35 18.68
N ARG A 307 -2.02 -7.23 18.63
CA ARG A 307 -2.19 -6.13 19.61
C ARG A 307 -3.61 -5.62 19.67
N ARG A 308 -4.28 -5.51 18.52
CA ARG A 308 -5.68 -5.09 18.47
C ARG A 308 -6.57 -6.10 19.13
N GLU A 309 -6.36 -7.39 18.84
CA GLU A 309 -7.05 -8.48 19.51
C GLU A 309 -6.70 -8.54 21.00
N LEU A 310 -5.43 -8.30 21.36
CA LEU A 310 -5.02 -8.19 22.76
C LEU A 310 -5.68 -7.01 23.45
N LYS A 311 -5.75 -5.83 22.80
CA LYS A 311 -6.44 -4.65 23.33
C LYS A 311 -7.94 -4.92 23.49
N ILE A 312 -8.56 -5.54 22.50
CA ILE A 312 -9.97 -5.97 22.58
C ILE A 312 -10.14 -7.04 23.66
N LEU A 313 -9.25 -8.01 23.76
CA LEU A 313 -9.29 -9.05 24.79
C LEU A 313 -9.18 -8.45 26.22
N LYS A 314 -8.34 -7.45 26.44
CA LYS A 314 -8.27 -6.70 27.71
C LYS A 314 -9.60 -6.01 28.02
N LEU A 315 -10.22 -5.36 27.05
CA LEU A 315 -11.52 -4.72 27.18
C LEU A 315 -12.66 -5.77 27.40
N LEU A 316 -12.54 -6.92 26.74
CA LEU A 316 -13.41 -8.07 27.03
C LEU A 316 -13.21 -8.56 28.46
N ALA A 317 -12.01 -8.61 29.00
CA ALA A 317 -11.72 -9.06 30.36
C ALA A 317 -12.35 -8.14 31.43
N VAL A 318 -12.40 -6.84 31.19
CA VAL A 318 -13.11 -5.87 32.06
C VAL A 318 -14.61 -5.74 31.74
N ARG A 319 -15.15 -6.68 30.96
CA ARG A 319 -16.58 -6.87 30.67
C ARG A 319 -17.25 -5.78 29.82
N LEU A 320 -16.52 -4.94 29.09
CA LEU A 320 -17.14 -3.99 28.16
C LEU A 320 -17.89 -4.72 27.03
N SER A 321 -19.07 -4.23 26.69
CA SER A 321 -19.84 -4.70 25.54
C SER A 321 -19.15 -4.36 24.21
N ASN A 322 -19.56 -5.00 23.11
CA ASN A 322 -19.03 -4.67 21.78
C ASN A 322 -19.33 -3.21 21.36
N VAL A 323 -20.35 -2.59 21.94
CA VAL A 323 -20.71 -1.17 21.73
C VAL A 323 -19.66 -0.30 22.39
N GLU A 324 -19.44 -0.48 23.69
CA GLU A 324 -18.46 0.27 24.47
C GLU A 324 -17.04 0.07 23.92
N ILE A 325 -16.67 -1.15 23.50
CA ILE A 325 -15.40 -1.42 22.84
C ILE A 325 -15.29 -0.67 21.51
N SER A 326 -16.38 -0.54 20.75
CA SER A 326 -16.37 0.18 19.48
C SER A 326 -16.18 1.68 19.68
N GLU A 327 -16.74 2.23 20.73
CA GLU A 327 -16.58 3.63 21.14
C GLU A 327 -15.17 3.89 21.67
N GLU A 328 -14.70 3.07 22.61
CA GLU A 328 -13.36 3.19 23.21
C GLU A 328 -12.23 3.11 22.16
N LEU A 329 -12.40 2.25 21.16
CA LEU A 329 -11.40 2.02 20.13
C LEU A 329 -11.64 2.80 18.83
N CYS A 330 -12.69 3.60 18.75
CA CYS A 330 -13.10 4.37 17.56
C CYS A 330 -13.21 3.51 16.28
N ILE A 331 -13.80 2.31 16.38
CA ILE A 331 -14.03 1.39 15.27
C ILE A 331 -15.49 0.96 15.17
N SER A 332 -15.90 0.37 14.03
CA SER A 332 -17.28 -0.11 13.88
C SER A 332 -17.56 -1.33 14.76
N ARG A 333 -18.82 -1.50 15.20
CA ARG A 333 -19.28 -2.69 15.93
C ARG A 333 -19.03 -3.98 15.13
N ALA A 334 -19.14 -3.92 13.79
CA ALA A 334 -18.85 -5.05 12.91
C ALA A 334 -17.37 -5.42 12.98
N THR A 335 -16.47 -4.45 13.05
CA THR A 335 -15.03 -4.65 13.22
C THR A 335 -14.70 -5.29 14.58
N VAL A 336 -15.32 -4.81 15.67
CA VAL A 336 -15.18 -5.44 17.01
C VAL A 336 -15.64 -6.89 16.97
N LYS A 337 -16.82 -7.18 16.38
CA LYS A 337 -17.35 -8.54 16.26
C LYS A 337 -16.38 -9.47 15.50
N ARG A 338 -15.81 -8.99 14.39
CA ARG A 338 -14.81 -9.73 13.59
C ARG A 338 -13.56 -10.05 14.41
N HIS A 339 -13.00 -9.07 15.13
CA HIS A 339 -11.84 -9.29 15.99
C HIS A 339 -12.16 -10.26 17.14
N THR A 340 -13.32 -10.15 17.76
CA THR A 340 -13.77 -11.07 18.83
C THR A 340 -13.86 -12.50 18.32
N GLN A 341 -14.39 -12.72 17.12
CA GLN A 341 -14.42 -14.04 16.47
C GLN A 341 -13.01 -14.58 16.21
N ASN A 342 -12.10 -13.74 15.74
CA ASN A 342 -10.70 -14.10 15.53
C ASN A 342 -9.99 -14.47 16.85
N ILE A 343 -10.24 -13.71 17.93
CA ILE A 343 -9.73 -14.01 19.28
C ILE A 343 -10.21 -15.39 19.72
N TYR A 344 -11.52 -15.68 19.58
CA TYR A 344 -12.07 -16.99 19.99
C TYR A 344 -11.44 -18.13 19.20
N ARG A 345 -11.29 -17.98 17.88
CA ARG A 345 -10.62 -18.97 17.02
C ARG A 345 -9.17 -19.21 17.44
N LYS A 346 -8.39 -18.15 17.66
CA LYS A 346 -6.96 -18.23 18.02
C LYS A 346 -6.75 -18.82 19.40
N LEU A 347 -7.60 -18.47 20.38
CA LEU A 347 -7.59 -19.05 21.72
C LEU A 347 -8.32 -20.39 21.79
N ARG A 348 -8.88 -20.91 20.69
CA ARG A 348 -9.73 -22.12 20.64
C ARG A 348 -10.87 -22.06 21.65
N ALA A 349 -11.47 -20.87 21.85
CA ALA A 349 -12.55 -20.63 22.80
C ALA A 349 -13.90 -20.55 22.08
N SER A 350 -14.97 -21.02 22.70
CA SER A 350 -16.33 -20.99 22.17
C SER A 350 -17.15 -19.81 22.72
N SER A 351 -16.65 -19.15 23.76
CA SER A 351 -17.32 -18.05 24.42
C SER A 351 -16.35 -16.99 24.94
N ARG A 352 -16.89 -15.78 25.21
CA ARG A 352 -16.14 -14.68 25.83
C ARG A 352 -15.46 -15.11 27.14
N ARG A 353 -16.21 -15.79 28.03
CA ARG A 353 -15.71 -16.24 29.34
C ARG A 353 -14.53 -17.20 29.12
N GLU A 354 -14.68 -18.16 28.24
CA GLU A 354 -13.64 -19.15 27.94
C GLU A 354 -12.39 -18.48 27.34
N ALA A 355 -12.54 -17.49 26.43
CA ALA A 355 -11.43 -16.76 25.86
C ALA A 355 -10.63 -16.01 26.93
N VAL A 356 -11.29 -15.34 27.88
CA VAL A 356 -10.63 -14.63 28.98
C VAL A 356 -9.92 -15.60 29.94
N VAL A 357 -10.55 -16.73 30.29
CA VAL A 357 -9.93 -17.75 31.15
C VAL A 357 -8.67 -18.32 30.48
N ARG A 358 -8.75 -18.73 29.21
CA ARG A 358 -7.60 -19.27 28.49
C ARG A 358 -6.47 -18.26 28.34
N ALA A 359 -6.81 -16.98 28.09
CA ALA A 359 -5.83 -15.91 28.00
C ALA A 359 -5.07 -15.69 29.32
N ARG A 360 -5.72 -15.86 30.47
CA ARG A 360 -5.08 -15.84 31.80
C ARG A 360 -4.19 -17.07 32.01
N THR A 361 -4.68 -18.25 31.69
CA THR A 361 -3.90 -19.51 31.79
C THR A 361 -2.63 -19.48 30.94
N LEU A 362 -2.68 -18.80 29.78
CA LEU A 362 -1.54 -18.62 28.87
C LEU A 362 -0.65 -17.41 29.22
N ASN A 363 -0.88 -16.74 30.37
CA ASN A 363 -0.19 -15.53 30.80
C ASN A 363 -0.25 -14.38 29.77
N ILE A 364 -1.23 -14.37 28.88
CA ILE A 364 -1.48 -13.29 27.90
C ILE A 364 -2.14 -12.09 28.58
N LEU A 365 -2.98 -12.34 29.60
CA LEU A 365 -3.55 -11.34 30.50
C LEU A 365 -2.93 -11.52 31.87
N THR A 366 -2.19 -10.51 32.34
CA THR A 366 -1.77 -10.42 33.76
C THR A 366 -2.90 -9.83 34.58
N ASP A 367 -3.18 -10.40 35.73
CA ASP A 367 -4.10 -9.81 36.70
C ASP A 367 -3.46 -8.50 37.20
N GLY A 368 -4.06 -7.37 36.83
CA GLY A 368 -3.76 -6.05 37.35
C GLY A 368 -4.74 -5.70 38.44
#